data_e90cdfb97e435c3c278c17547febd07c
#
_entry.id   e90cdfb97e435c3c278c17547febd07c
#
_cell.length_a   1.000
_cell.length_b   1.000
_cell.length_c   1.000
_cell.angle_alpha   90.00
_cell.angle_beta   90.00
_cell.angle_gamma   90.00
#
_symmetry.space_group_name_H-M   'P 1'
#
loop_
_entity.id
_entity.type
_entity.pdbx_description
1 polymer ?
#
loop_
_entity_poly.entity_id
_entity_poly.type
_entity_poly.pdbx_seq_one_letter_code
_entity_poly.pdbx_strand_id
1 'polypeptide(L)'
;MDSTRTTTRDIRRQNRSILLSKLFFDGPLSRLELSQLTGLSSATVSTVTAELIDDRLVVEAGQVESGGGRPRVLLRVDPAYGYVVGVDVGETGVTVELFDAALQRLASVVRPVASHRPDPQTVVAEIVDGIADVLATHAEVVAGKAHRADDSEESTRACDRRVDAADIIGVGVGVPGIVAEGVRAARARSGSAPVATSRATASRTSLVHAPTIGWDCVALADMLADAGVTAPIFVGNGAKTQAQAEMWFGAARGARHAIVALVGSGVGAAVISDGVPFQGTTSSAGEWGHTTLVYGGRQCRCGARGCLEAYVGAEGILDRYAASARSDHGDPSASNGLPGGAADEMAGIAALVASATGQRSDPAAADLLAETAAFLGTGIGNLINLFNPERVVLGGWAGLALGSVALPQIRAAAETQALAHPYDQVRIELSELGLDAVALGAATLPLAELLQRGDDPRRP
;
A
#
# COMPACT_ATOMS: atom_id res chain seq x y z
N MET A 1 -19.31 -25.56 -17.90
CA MET A 1 -19.92 -25.06 -16.66
C MET A 1 -19.88 -26.21 -15.65
N ASP A 2 -18.79 -26.28 -14.93
CA ASP A 2 -18.63 -27.31 -13.89
C ASP A 2 -19.19 -26.71 -12.60
N SER A 3 -20.38 -27.12 -12.19
CA SER A 3 -20.99 -26.73 -10.93
C SER A 3 -20.27 -27.47 -9.81
N THR A 4 -19.19 -26.88 -9.29
CA THR A 4 -18.56 -27.33 -8.05
C THR A 4 -19.61 -27.29 -6.95
N ARG A 5 -20.03 -28.46 -6.46
CA ARG A 5 -20.97 -28.57 -5.32
C ARG A 5 -20.36 -27.87 -4.12
N THR A 6 -20.93 -26.74 -3.70
CA THR A 6 -20.56 -26.06 -2.46
C THR A 6 -20.76 -27.00 -1.28
N THR A 7 -19.72 -27.29 -0.54
CA THR A 7 -19.80 -28.16 0.63
C THR A 7 -20.23 -27.39 1.87
N THR A 8 -20.71 -28.09 2.90
CA THR A 8 -21.01 -27.47 4.21
C THR A 8 -19.79 -26.73 4.79
N ARG A 9 -18.57 -27.24 4.52
CA ARG A 9 -17.31 -26.60 4.93
C ARG A 9 -17.10 -25.27 4.21
N ASP A 10 -17.41 -25.21 2.91
CA ASP A 10 -17.29 -23.97 2.12
C ASP A 10 -18.28 -22.91 2.61
N ILE A 11 -19.52 -23.29 2.90
CA ILE A 11 -20.54 -22.38 3.45
C ILE A 11 -20.10 -21.85 4.82
N ARG A 12 -19.59 -22.71 5.69
CA ARG A 12 -19.10 -22.31 7.03
C ARG A 12 -17.94 -21.32 6.90
N ARG A 13 -16.97 -21.61 6.04
CA ARG A 13 -15.83 -20.73 5.76
C ARG A 13 -16.31 -19.37 5.22
N GLN A 14 -17.24 -19.37 4.27
CA GLN A 14 -17.82 -18.14 3.74
C GLN A 14 -18.52 -17.32 4.81
N ASN A 15 -19.31 -17.94 5.69
CA ASN A 15 -19.99 -17.24 6.77
C ASN A 15 -18.99 -16.63 7.78
N ARG A 16 -17.91 -17.36 8.10
CA ARG A 16 -16.82 -16.83 8.94
C ARG A 16 -16.17 -15.61 8.30
N SER A 17 -15.81 -15.70 7.02
CA SER A 17 -15.24 -14.60 6.24
C SER A 17 -16.15 -13.36 6.24
N ILE A 18 -17.44 -13.53 5.98
CA ILE A 18 -18.43 -12.42 5.98
C ILE A 18 -18.50 -11.74 7.35
N LEU A 19 -18.63 -12.50 8.43
CA LEU A 19 -18.77 -11.95 9.78
C LEU A 19 -17.48 -11.30 10.27
N LEU A 20 -16.34 -11.93 10.03
CA LEU A 20 -15.03 -11.42 10.40
C LEU A 20 -14.72 -10.11 9.66
N SER A 21 -14.95 -10.07 8.34
CA SER A 21 -14.79 -8.86 7.54
C SER A 21 -15.71 -7.74 8.04
N LYS A 22 -16.96 -8.05 8.38
CA LYS A 22 -17.89 -7.05 8.88
C LYS A 22 -17.46 -6.48 10.23
N LEU A 23 -16.97 -7.32 11.13
CA LEU A 23 -16.43 -6.90 12.42
C LEU A 23 -15.14 -6.09 12.27
N PHE A 24 -14.30 -6.42 11.27
CA PHE A 24 -13.05 -5.71 11.02
C PHE A 24 -13.30 -4.28 10.52
N PHE A 25 -14.20 -4.09 9.54
CA PHE A 25 -14.41 -2.78 8.92
C PHE A 25 -15.42 -1.89 9.64
N ASP A 26 -16.42 -2.47 10.31
CA ASP A 26 -17.53 -1.73 10.89
C ASP A 26 -17.72 -1.98 12.39
N GLY A 27 -16.88 -2.84 13.01
CA GLY A 27 -16.97 -3.13 14.44
C GLY A 27 -16.61 -1.94 15.35
N PRO A 28 -17.05 -1.98 16.62
CA PRO A 28 -17.72 -3.11 17.29
C PRO A 28 -19.21 -3.22 16.96
N LEU A 29 -19.73 -4.45 16.76
CA LEU A 29 -21.10 -4.75 16.39
C LEU A 29 -21.73 -5.83 17.29
N SER A 30 -23.02 -5.71 17.58
CA SER A 30 -23.77 -6.78 18.24
C SER A 30 -24.17 -7.90 17.26
N ARG A 31 -24.47 -9.10 17.78
CA ARG A 31 -24.96 -10.21 16.96
C ARG A 31 -26.24 -9.87 16.18
N LEU A 32 -27.08 -8.99 16.70
CA LEU A 32 -28.28 -8.51 16.00
C LEU A 32 -27.91 -7.64 14.80
N GLU A 33 -27.02 -6.66 14.97
CA GLU A 33 -26.54 -5.80 13.89
C GLU A 33 -25.80 -6.62 12.82
N LEU A 34 -24.98 -7.59 13.21
CA LEU A 34 -24.36 -8.53 12.29
C LEU A 34 -25.39 -9.29 11.44
N SER A 35 -26.46 -9.80 12.08
CA SER A 35 -27.54 -10.49 11.34
C SER A 35 -28.23 -9.56 10.33
N GLN A 36 -28.52 -8.33 10.73
CA GLN A 36 -29.18 -7.32 9.88
C GLN A 36 -28.29 -6.90 8.70
N LEU A 37 -27.00 -6.65 8.95
CA LEU A 37 -26.05 -6.14 7.96
C LEU A 37 -25.61 -7.22 6.96
N THR A 38 -25.56 -8.49 7.39
CA THR A 38 -25.07 -9.60 6.55
C THR A 38 -26.19 -10.43 5.91
N GLY A 39 -27.44 -10.31 6.42
CA GLY A 39 -28.55 -11.14 6.01
C GLY A 39 -28.46 -12.59 6.50
N LEU A 40 -27.48 -12.95 7.33
CA LEU A 40 -27.36 -14.26 7.92
C LEU A 40 -28.39 -14.46 9.06
N SER A 41 -28.90 -15.69 9.24
CA SER A 41 -29.81 -15.98 10.33
C SER A 41 -29.16 -15.77 11.71
N SER A 42 -29.95 -15.37 12.70
CA SER A 42 -29.45 -15.17 14.07
C SER A 42 -28.80 -16.43 14.67
N ALA A 43 -29.28 -17.62 14.27
CA ALA A 43 -28.67 -18.89 14.67
C ALA A 43 -27.28 -19.07 14.05
N THR A 44 -27.13 -18.77 12.73
CA THR A 44 -25.83 -18.80 12.03
C THR A 44 -24.85 -17.81 12.65
N VAL A 45 -25.30 -16.57 12.88
CA VAL A 45 -24.46 -15.53 13.51
C VAL A 45 -23.99 -15.97 14.88
N SER A 46 -24.90 -16.50 15.72
CA SER A 46 -24.57 -16.96 17.08
C SER A 46 -23.54 -18.10 17.06
N THR A 47 -23.71 -19.08 16.17
CA THR A 47 -22.78 -20.21 16.06
C THR A 47 -21.42 -19.75 15.58
N VAL A 48 -21.37 -18.98 14.48
CA VAL A 48 -20.10 -18.56 13.88
C VAL A 48 -19.35 -17.57 14.77
N THR A 49 -20.05 -16.63 15.46
CA THR A 49 -19.39 -15.72 16.40
C THR A 49 -18.84 -16.45 17.62
N ALA A 50 -19.51 -17.50 18.11
CA ALA A 50 -18.96 -18.33 19.19
C ALA A 50 -17.64 -19.02 18.74
N GLU A 51 -17.61 -19.60 17.52
CA GLU A 51 -16.40 -20.18 16.96
C GLU A 51 -15.25 -19.16 16.79
N LEU A 52 -15.56 -17.93 16.33
CA LEU A 52 -14.57 -16.88 16.19
C LEU A 52 -14.01 -16.42 17.54
N ILE A 53 -14.83 -16.45 18.59
CA ILE A 53 -14.41 -16.15 19.97
C ILE A 53 -13.54 -17.30 20.51
N ASP A 54 -13.94 -18.56 20.30
CA ASP A 54 -13.17 -19.73 20.75
C ASP A 54 -11.79 -19.77 20.06
N ASP A 55 -11.72 -19.36 18.78
CA ASP A 55 -10.48 -19.20 18.01
C ASP A 55 -9.69 -17.93 18.38
N ARG A 56 -10.19 -17.09 19.28
CA ARG A 56 -9.62 -15.80 19.71
C ARG A 56 -9.49 -14.74 18.58
N LEU A 57 -10.17 -14.92 17.46
CA LEU A 57 -10.22 -13.91 16.38
C LEU A 57 -11.11 -12.72 16.75
N VAL A 58 -12.08 -12.95 17.64
CA VAL A 58 -13.07 -11.97 18.07
C VAL A 58 -13.16 -11.95 19.59
N VAL A 59 -13.34 -10.75 20.15
CA VAL A 59 -13.54 -10.54 21.58
C VAL A 59 -14.78 -9.69 21.85
N GLU A 60 -15.30 -9.78 23.07
CA GLU A 60 -16.35 -8.89 23.54
C GLU A 60 -15.77 -7.49 23.83
N ALA A 61 -16.44 -6.45 23.31
CA ALA A 61 -15.99 -5.05 23.35
C ALA A 61 -16.93 -4.15 24.16
N GLY A 62 -17.56 -4.71 25.18
CA GLY A 62 -18.51 -4.00 26.03
C GLY A 62 -19.97 -4.30 25.71
N GLN A 63 -20.87 -3.54 26.31
CA GLN A 63 -22.32 -3.70 26.19
C GLN A 63 -23.00 -2.37 25.91
N VAL A 64 -24.07 -2.40 25.12
CA VAL A 64 -24.94 -1.25 24.84
C VAL A 64 -26.31 -1.53 25.44
N GLU A 65 -26.85 -0.54 26.18
CA GLU A 65 -28.21 -0.62 26.72
C GLU A 65 -29.21 -0.78 25.57
N SER A 66 -30.14 -1.71 25.76
CA SER A 66 -31.28 -1.86 24.84
C SER A 66 -32.48 -1.13 25.46
N GLY A 67 -33.18 -0.33 24.66
CA GLY A 67 -34.37 0.42 25.14
C GLY A 67 -35.50 -0.49 25.64
N GLY A 68 -35.29 -1.13 26.82
CA GLY A 68 -36.25 -1.99 27.51
C GLY A 68 -35.98 -3.50 27.42
N GLY A 69 -34.83 -3.95 26.88
CA GLY A 69 -34.43 -5.35 26.82
C GLY A 69 -33.09 -5.65 27.50
N ARG A 70 -32.59 -6.89 27.37
CA ARG A 70 -31.26 -7.27 27.89
C ARG A 70 -30.17 -6.49 27.17
N PRO A 71 -29.15 -5.95 27.84
CA PRO A 71 -28.00 -5.29 27.22
C PRO A 71 -27.40 -6.15 26.12
N ARG A 72 -27.00 -5.49 25.01
CA ARG A 72 -26.40 -6.17 23.87
C ARG A 72 -24.89 -6.17 23.99
N VAL A 73 -24.27 -7.34 23.91
CA VAL A 73 -22.82 -7.49 23.87
C VAL A 73 -22.31 -7.10 22.49
N LEU A 74 -21.36 -6.20 22.46
CA LEU A 74 -20.63 -5.82 21.24
C LEU A 74 -19.44 -6.74 21.02
N LEU A 75 -19.16 -7.06 19.77
CA LEU A 75 -18.05 -7.90 19.34
C LEU A 75 -17.13 -7.09 18.43
N ARG A 76 -15.83 -7.30 18.55
CA ARG A 76 -14.81 -6.75 17.65
C ARG A 76 -13.74 -7.79 17.34
N VAL A 77 -12.94 -7.57 16.30
CA VAL A 77 -11.71 -8.32 16.08
C VAL A 77 -10.78 -8.11 17.29
N ASP A 78 -10.14 -9.18 17.74
CA ASP A 78 -9.15 -9.09 18.83
C ASP A 78 -7.84 -8.50 18.30
N PRO A 79 -7.44 -7.28 18.71
CA PRO A 79 -6.16 -6.70 18.28
C PRO A 79 -4.95 -7.57 18.66
N ALA A 80 -5.05 -8.35 19.73
CA ALA A 80 -3.99 -9.22 20.22
C ALA A 80 -4.00 -10.63 19.61
N TYR A 81 -4.88 -10.91 18.65
CA TYR A 81 -4.91 -12.20 17.95
C TYR A 81 -3.56 -12.55 17.31
N GLY A 82 -2.89 -11.55 16.77
CA GLY A 82 -1.58 -11.66 16.16
C GLY A 82 -1.12 -10.32 15.63
N TYR A 83 0.07 -10.30 15.09
CA TYR A 83 0.70 -9.09 14.59
C TYR A 83 1.08 -9.26 13.13
N VAL A 84 1.08 -8.17 12.39
CA VAL A 84 1.51 -8.15 10.99
C VAL A 84 2.64 -7.14 10.82
N VAL A 85 3.56 -7.47 9.94
CA VAL A 85 4.61 -6.55 9.51
C VAL A 85 4.27 -6.05 8.12
N GLY A 86 4.28 -4.74 7.95
CA GLY A 86 4.20 -4.07 6.65
C GLY A 86 5.55 -3.49 6.28
N VAL A 87 5.98 -3.75 5.07
CA VAL A 87 7.27 -3.28 4.54
C VAL A 87 7.03 -2.48 3.27
N ASP A 88 7.61 -1.29 3.21
CA ASP A 88 7.73 -0.51 1.97
C ASP A 88 9.18 -0.53 1.51
N VAL A 89 9.44 -1.18 0.39
CA VAL A 89 10.74 -1.14 -0.29
C VAL A 89 10.73 0.03 -1.26
N GLY A 90 11.21 1.18 -0.79
CA GLY A 90 11.42 2.36 -1.62
C GLY A 90 12.78 2.32 -2.33
N GLU A 91 12.97 3.24 -3.27
CA GLU A 91 14.26 3.40 -3.97
C GLU A 91 15.33 4.04 -3.07
N THR A 92 14.91 4.70 -2.00
CA THR A 92 15.77 5.46 -1.08
C THR A 92 15.91 4.83 0.29
N GLY A 93 15.11 3.82 0.60
CA GLY A 93 15.12 3.15 1.90
C GLY A 93 14.04 2.09 2.01
N VAL A 94 14.13 1.32 3.07
CA VAL A 94 13.14 0.31 3.46
C VAL A 94 12.45 0.79 4.74
N THR A 95 11.14 1.00 4.67
CA THR A 95 10.32 1.27 5.86
C THR A 95 9.71 -0.04 6.35
N VAL A 96 9.89 -0.34 7.62
CA VAL A 96 9.31 -1.52 8.27
C VAL A 96 8.42 -1.08 9.42
N GLU A 97 7.20 -1.55 9.44
CA GLU A 97 6.19 -1.19 10.44
C GLU A 97 5.54 -2.43 11.05
N LEU A 98 5.33 -2.40 12.35
CA LEU A 98 4.64 -3.44 13.11
C LEU A 98 3.22 -2.96 13.42
N PHE A 99 2.23 -3.81 13.16
CA PHE A 99 0.82 -3.55 13.44
C PHE A 99 0.19 -4.69 14.25
N ASP A 100 -0.84 -4.39 15.01
CA ASP A 100 -1.74 -5.38 15.59
C ASP A 100 -2.76 -5.92 14.56
N ALA A 101 -3.60 -6.88 14.95
CA ALA A 101 -4.61 -7.45 14.05
C ALA A 101 -5.74 -6.47 13.66
N ALA A 102 -5.83 -5.31 14.30
CA ALA A 102 -6.73 -4.21 13.91
C ALA A 102 -6.02 -3.14 13.06
N LEU A 103 -4.77 -3.40 12.62
CA LEU A 103 -3.91 -2.47 11.89
C LEU A 103 -3.61 -1.14 12.62
N GLN A 104 -3.59 -1.17 13.94
CA GLN A 104 -2.97 -0.11 14.74
C GLN A 104 -1.46 -0.26 14.65
N ARG A 105 -0.76 0.81 14.22
CA ARG A 105 0.70 0.82 14.18
C ARG A 105 1.28 0.85 15.59
N LEU A 106 2.17 -0.09 15.89
CA LEU A 106 2.82 -0.27 17.18
C LEU A 106 4.27 0.25 17.18
N ALA A 107 4.98 0.07 16.06
CA ALA A 107 6.35 0.54 15.87
C ALA A 107 6.62 0.79 14.39
N SER A 108 7.60 1.64 14.09
CA SER A 108 8.07 1.94 12.74
C SER A 108 9.57 2.21 12.76
N VAL A 109 10.27 1.74 11.73
CA VAL A 109 11.69 2.03 11.49
C VAL A 109 11.92 2.27 10.01
N VAL A 110 12.80 3.23 9.69
CA VAL A 110 13.27 3.50 8.34
C VAL A 110 14.74 3.15 8.26
N ARG A 111 15.10 2.29 7.31
CA ARG A 111 16.47 1.86 7.06
C ARG A 111 16.93 2.40 5.70
N PRO A 112 17.93 3.29 5.67
CA PRO A 112 18.38 3.91 4.42
C PRO A 112 19.08 2.87 3.53
N VAL A 113 18.84 2.97 2.23
CA VAL A 113 19.54 2.17 1.22
C VAL A 113 20.46 3.09 0.43
N ALA A 114 21.75 2.77 0.40
CA ALA A 114 22.80 3.63 -0.14
C ALA A 114 22.81 3.73 -1.68
N SER A 115 22.00 2.97 -2.39
CA SER A 115 22.00 2.88 -3.86
C SER A 115 20.60 2.89 -4.42
N HIS A 116 20.37 3.64 -5.50
CA HIS A 116 19.11 3.57 -6.29
C HIS A 116 18.91 2.22 -7.00
N ARG A 117 19.95 1.38 -7.07
CA ARG A 117 19.89 0.01 -7.60
C ARG A 117 20.45 -0.96 -6.57
N PRO A 118 19.75 -1.17 -5.45
CA PRO A 118 20.24 -2.05 -4.40
C PRO A 118 20.24 -3.50 -4.88
N ASP A 119 21.27 -4.24 -4.47
CA ASP A 119 21.25 -5.68 -4.59
C ASP A 119 20.09 -6.26 -3.78
N PRO A 120 19.31 -7.21 -4.32
CA PRO A 120 18.24 -7.88 -3.60
C PRO A 120 18.65 -8.44 -2.23
N GLN A 121 19.88 -8.96 -2.10
CA GLN A 121 20.41 -9.46 -0.82
C GLN A 121 20.53 -8.35 0.23
N THR A 122 20.96 -7.15 -0.18
CA THR A 122 21.03 -5.99 0.70
C THR A 122 19.63 -5.62 1.21
N VAL A 123 18.63 -5.58 0.32
CA VAL A 123 17.23 -5.26 0.71
C VAL A 123 16.68 -6.33 1.64
N VAL A 124 16.95 -7.60 1.39
CA VAL A 124 16.56 -8.71 2.29
C VAL A 124 17.16 -8.51 3.68
N ALA A 125 18.45 -8.18 3.77
CA ALA A 125 19.10 -7.92 5.06
C ALA A 125 18.44 -6.74 5.80
N GLU A 126 18.19 -5.61 5.09
CA GLU A 126 17.52 -4.46 5.68
C GLU A 126 16.10 -4.75 6.16
N ILE A 127 15.35 -5.61 5.45
CA ILE A 127 14.01 -6.05 5.89
C ILE A 127 14.12 -6.89 7.16
N VAL A 128 15.02 -7.89 7.19
CA VAL A 128 15.21 -8.80 8.34
C VAL A 128 15.63 -8.01 9.58
N ASP A 129 16.64 -7.15 9.45
CA ASP A 129 17.09 -6.28 10.54
C ASP A 129 15.97 -5.31 10.97
N GLY A 130 15.23 -4.74 10.00
CA GLY A 130 14.10 -3.85 10.30
C GLY A 130 12.98 -4.56 11.07
N ILE A 131 12.70 -5.83 10.76
CA ILE A 131 11.74 -6.65 11.55
C ILE A 131 12.23 -6.80 12.99
N ALA A 132 13.52 -7.09 13.19
CA ALA A 132 14.11 -7.18 14.53
C ALA A 132 14.02 -5.85 15.28
N ASP A 133 14.30 -4.74 14.61
CA ASP A 133 14.27 -3.40 15.19
C ASP A 133 12.86 -2.97 15.61
N VAL A 134 11.82 -3.22 14.81
CA VAL A 134 10.43 -2.86 15.20
C VAL A 134 9.93 -3.70 16.38
N LEU A 135 10.35 -4.96 16.47
CA LEU A 135 10.04 -5.82 17.62
C LEU A 135 10.74 -5.32 18.88
N ALA A 136 12.01 -4.92 18.79
CA ALA A 136 12.77 -4.35 19.89
C ALA A 136 12.17 -3.00 20.34
N THR A 137 11.89 -2.10 19.41
CA THR A 137 11.26 -0.81 19.69
C THR A 137 9.90 -0.97 20.40
N HIS A 138 9.07 -1.89 19.93
CA HIS A 138 7.80 -2.18 20.59
C HIS A 138 8.01 -2.72 22.01
N ALA A 139 8.95 -3.63 22.21
CA ALA A 139 9.26 -4.18 23.53
C ALA A 139 9.71 -3.10 24.53
N GLU A 140 10.50 -2.11 24.09
CA GLU A 140 10.92 -0.96 24.91
C GLU A 140 9.73 -0.08 25.30
N VAL A 141 8.80 0.18 24.38
CA VAL A 141 7.58 0.96 24.64
C VAL A 141 6.72 0.26 25.70
N VAL A 142 6.53 -1.05 25.56
CA VAL A 142 5.77 -1.86 26.54
C VAL A 142 6.44 -1.85 27.92
N ALA A 143 7.75 -2.06 27.97
CA ALA A 143 8.51 -2.03 29.24
C ALA A 143 8.46 -0.64 29.92
N GLY A 144 8.54 0.43 29.14
CA GLY A 144 8.44 1.81 29.63
C GLY A 144 7.04 2.16 30.18
N LYS A 145 5.98 1.59 29.60
CA LYS A 145 4.61 1.74 30.11
C LYS A 145 4.38 0.96 31.41
N ALA A 146 4.89 -0.27 31.49
CA ALA A 146 4.78 -1.10 32.69
C ALA A 146 5.43 -0.44 33.93
N HIS A 147 6.48 0.38 33.73
CA HIS A 147 7.13 1.15 34.82
C HIS A 147 6.34 2.38 35.30
N ARG A 148 5.34 2.84 34.53
CA ARG A 148 4.53 4.05 34.81
C ARG A 148 3.10 3.73 35.23
N ALA A 149 2.67 2.50 35.13
CA ALA A 149 1.35 2.07 35.54
C ALA A 149 1.34 1.96 37.07
N ASP A 150 0.78 2.98 37.72
CA ASP A 150 0.33 2.92 39.13
C ASP A 150 -0.88 1.96 39.22
N ASP A 151 -1.05 1.25 40.31
CA ASP A 151 -1.93 0.09 40.57
C ASP A 151 -3.45 0.32 40.44
N SER A 152 -3.90 1.25 39.61
CA SER A 152 -5.32 1.55 39.45
C SER A 152 -5.72 1.58 37.96
N GLU A 153 -6.37 0.55 37.60
CA GLU A 153 -7.26 0.26 36.47
C GLU A 153 -6.80 -0.94 35.62
N GLU A 154 -7.54 -2.01 35.82
CA GLU A 154 -7.60 -3.22 34.99
C GLU A 154 -8.08 -2.87 33.56
N SER A 155 -7.30 -2.04 32.86
CA SER A 155 -7.47 -1.77 31.43
C SER A 155 -6.55 -2.70 30.68
N THR A 156 -7.02 -3.90 30.43
CA THR A 156 -6.47 -4.89 29.50
C THR A 156 -6.30 -4.29 28.10
N ARG A 157 -5.23 -3.52 27.89
CA ARG A 157 -4.80 -3.13 26.56
C ARG A 157 -3.98 -4.29 26.00
N ALA A 158 -4.61 -5.09 25.16
CA ALA A 158 -4.00 -6.20 24.43
C ALA A 158 -2.70 -5.81 23.68
N CYS A 159 -2.47 -4.52 23.44
CA CYS A 159 -1.28 -3.95 22.81
C CYS A 159 -0.08 -3.74 23.75
N ASP A 160 -0.22 -4.01 25.05
CA ASP A 160 0.86 -3.82 26.04
C ASP A 160 1.64 -5.12 26.30
N ARG A 161 1.52 -6.12 25.44
CA ARG A 161 2.28 -7.38 25.49
C ARG A 161 3.51 -7.29 24.59
N ARG A 162 4.65 -7.81 25.06
CA ARG A 162 5.82 -8.04 24.22
C ARG A 162 5.44 -8.97 23.06
N VAL A 163 5.83 -8.59 21.85
CA VAL A 163 5.61 -9.34 20.60
C VAL A 163 6.89 -10.07 20.25
N ASP A 164 6.77 -11.37 20.02
CA ASP A 164 7.86 -12.21 19.51
C ASP A 164 7.62 -12.56 18.03
N ALA A 165 8.66 -12.99 17.33
CA ALA A 165 8.54 -13.37 15.90
C ALA A 165 7.47 -14.44 15.63
N ALA A 166 7.20 -15.33 16.59
CA ALA A 166 6.16 -16.36 16.50
C ALA A 166 4.72 -15.80 16.55
N ASP A 167 4.56 -14.57 17.07
CA ASP A 167 3.25 -13.90 17.13
C ASP A 167 2.90 -13.24 15.78
N ILE A 168 3.86 -13.12 14.84
CA ILE A 168 3.64 -12.54 13.51
C ILE A 168 2.84 -13.51 12.66
N ILE A 169 1.64 -13.10 12.24
CA ILE A 169 0.74 -13.88 11.39
C ILE A 169 1.03 -13.71 9.90
N GLY A 170 1.80 -12.71 9.52
CA GLY A 170 2.26 -12.51 8.16
C GLY A 170 3.10 -11.25 7.99
N VAL A 171 3.94 -11.28 6.96
CA VAL A 171 4.77 -10.16 6.51
C VAL A 171 4.31 -9.76 5.10
N GLY A 172 3.81 -8.54 4.95
CA GLY A 172 3.51 -7.96 3.66
C GLY A 172 4.65 -7.06 3.19
N VAL A 173 5.00 -7.11 1.92
CA VAL A 173 6.09 -6.32 1.33
C VAL A 173 5.60 -5.63 0.07
N GLY A 174 5.57 -4.29 0.08
CA GLY A 174 5.36 -3.45 -1.08
C GLY A 174 6.69 -3.18 -1.78
N VAL A 175 6.76 -3.44 -3.08
CA VAL A 175 7.98 -3.25 -3.87
C VAL A 175 7.71 -2.42 -5.11
N PRO A 176 8.72 -1.70 -5.65
CA PRO A 176 8.59 -1.07 -6.97
C PRO A 176 8.48 -2.13 -8.07
N GLY A 177 7.91 -1.74 -9.21
CA GLY A 177 7.80 -2.59 -10.40
C GLY A 177 6.70 -3.64 -10.34
N ILE A 178 6.80 -4.66 -11.18
CA ILE A 178 5.78 -5.67 -11.41
C ILE A 178 6.03 -6.88 -10.51
N VAL A 179 5.00 -7.30 -9.77
CA VAL A 179 5.02 -8.54 -9.01
C VAL A 179 4.17 -9.57 -9.77
N ALA A 180 4.85 -10.46 -10.50
CA ALA A 180 4.20 -11.52 -11.26
C ALA A 180 3.98 -12.76 -10.39
N GLU A 181 2.77 -13.32 -10.41
CA GLU A 181 2.55 -14.65 -9.84
C GLU A 181 3.26 -15.69 -10.71
N GLY A 182 4.38 -16.21 -10.22
CA GLY A 182 5.13 -17.26 -10.90
C GLY A 182 4.44 -18.61 -10.70
N VAL A 183 3.98 -19.20 -11.79
CA VAL A 183 4.00 -20.67 -11.85
C VAL A 183 5.47 -21.03 -12.02
N ARG A 184 6.04 -21.84 -11.14
CA ARG A 184 7.35 -22.45 -11.34
C ARG A 184 7.27 -23.37 -12.57
N ALA A 185 7.15 -22.75 -13.75
CA ALA A 185 7.34 -23.43 -15.01
C ALA A 185 8.85 -23.44 -15.23
N ALA A 186 9.44 -24.60 -14.97
CA ALA A 186 10.70 -24.93 -15.64
C ALA A 186 10.56 -24.45 -17.09
N ARG A 187 11.39 -23.49 -17.51
CA ARG A 187 11.54 -23.16 -18.92
C ARG A 187 12.06 -24.38 -19.66
N ALA A 188 11.16 -25.27 -19.99
CA ALA A 188 11.37 -26.23 -21.05
C ALA A 188 11.30 -25.41 -22.35
N ARG A 189 12.44 -25.31 -23.03
CA ARG A 189 12.53 -24.79 -24.40
C ARG A 189 11.78 -25.76 -25.33
N SER A 190 10.49 -25.61 -25.45
CA SER A 190 9.71 -26.15 -26.58
C SER A 190 8.33 -25.49 -26.59
N GLY A 191 8.00 -24.93 -27.76
CA GLY A 191 6.76 -24.20 -27.97
C GLY A 191 5.54 -25.12 -27.97
N SER A 192 4.81 -25.09 -26.89
CA SER A 192 3.37 -25.41 -26.84
C SER A 192 2.83 -24.84 -25.53
N ALA A 193 1.73 -24.11 -25.60
CA ALA A 193 1.06 -23.50 -24.47
C ALA A 193 0.53 -24.60 -23.53
N PRO A 194 0.72 -24.50 -22.21
CA PRO A 194 0.10 -25.41 -21.27
C PRO A 194 -1.37 -25.03 -21.06
N VAL A 195 -2.25 -25.99 -21.32
CA VAL A 195 -3.65 -25.99 -20.92
C VAL A 195 -3.72 -26.07 -19.40
N ALA A 196 -4.41 -25.13 -18.76
CA ALA A 196 -4.63 -25.09 -17.32
C ALA A 196 -5.47 -26.32 -16.87
N THR A 197 -4.86 -27.27 -16.20
CA THR A 197 -5.56 -28.32 -15.47
C THR A 197 -5.17 -28.32 -14.00
N SER A 198 -6.22 -28.07 -13.18
CA SER A 198 -6.47 -28.47 -11.78
C SER A 198 -5.43 -28.19 -10.67
N ARG A 199 -5.93 -27.45 -9.68
CA ARG A 199 -5.66 -27.51 -8.23
C ARG A 199 -4.57 -28.52 -7.80
N ALA A 200 -3.35 -28.03 -7.73
CA ALA A 200 -2.35 -28.53 -6.80
C ALA A 200 -1.86 -27.31 -6.01
N THR A 201 -1.77 -27.44 -4.70
CA THR A 201 -1.14 -26.50 -3.76
C THR A 201 0.36 -26.38 -4.09
N ALA A 202 0.67 -25.72 -5.21
CA ALA A 202 2.01 -25.30 -5.54
C ALA A 202 2.22 -23.95 -4.83
N SER A 203 3.22 -23.87 -3.98
CA SER A 203 3.77 -22.61 -3.48
C SER A 203 3.92 -21.65 -4.66
N ARG A 204 3.08 -20.60 -4.71
CA ARG A 204 3.14 -19.59 -5.75
C ARG A 204 4.30 -18.67 -5.42
N THR A 205 5.45 -18.90 -6.02
CA THR A 205 6.59 -17.99 -5.93
C THR A 205 6.24 -16.72 -6.69
N SER A 206 6.10 -15.60 -6.02
CA SER A 206 5.99 -14.30 -6.67
C SER A 206 7.37 -13.84 -7.13
N LEU A 207 7.47 -13.40 -8.39
CA LEU A 207 8.70 -12.87 -8.97
C LEU A 207 8.59 -11.36 -9.16
N VAL A 208 9.58 -10.64 -8.68
CA VAL A 208 9.65 -9.18 -8.81
C VAL A 208 10.47 -8.81 -10.05
N HIS A 209 9.86 -7.97 -10.91
CA HIS A 209 10.49 -7.34 -12.07
C HIS A 209 10.45 -5.84 -11.88
N ALA A 210 11.56 -5.24 -11.47
CA ALA A 210 11.69 -3.81 -11.22
C ALA A 210 12.92 -3.25 -11.94
N PRO A 211 12.83 -3.01 -13.26
CA PRO A 211 13.98 -2.55 -14.06
C PRO A 211 14.58 -1.23 -13.57
N THR A 212 13.78 -0.38 -12.95
CA THR A 212 14.21 0.93 -12.42
C THR A 212 15.24 0.78 -11.30
N ILE A 213 15.12 -0.26 -10.49
CA ILE A 213 16.09 -0.60 -9.44
C ILE A 213 17.02 -1.76 -9.82
N GLY A 214 16.96 -2.20 -11.09
CA GLY A 214 17.87 -3.24 -11.62
C GLY A 214 17.47 -4.68 -11.27
N TRP A 215 16.23 -4.93 -10.83
CA TRP A 215 15.75 -6.27 -10.49
C TRP A 215 15.06 -6.94 -11.65
N ASP A 216 15.44 -8.19 -11.92
CA ASP A 216 14.76 -9.06 -12.88
C ASP A 216 14.58 -10.46 -12.32
N CYS A 217 13.34 -10.95 -12.30
CA CYS A 217 12.98 -12.28 -11.79
C CYS A 217 13.43 -12.54 -10.33
N VAL A 218 13.36 -11.56 -9.43
CA VAL A 218 13.77 -11.70 -8.03
C VAL A 218 12.69 -12.42 -7.23
N ALA A 219 13.00 -13.58 -6.66
CA ALA A 219 12.12 -14.37 -5.80
C ALA A 219 12.20 -13.86 -4.34
N LEU A 220 11.76 -12.63 -4.09
CA LEU A 220 11.97 -11.93 -2.82
C LEU A 220 11.38 -12.68 -1.63
N ALA A 221 10.21 -13.30 -1.76
CA ALA A 221 9.60 -14.08 -0.69
C ALA A 221 10.44 -15.30 -0.30
N ASP A 222 10.99 -16.02 -1.30
CA ASP A 222 11.87 -17.17 -1.04
C ASP A 222 13.17 -16.71 -0.35
N MET A 223 13.76 -15.59 -0.80
CA MET A 223 14.98 -15.02 -0.20
C MET A 223 14.76 -14.60 1.26
N LEU A 224 13.62 -14.01 1.59
CA LEU A 224 13.27 -13.65 2.97
C LEU A 224 13.05 -14.89 3.84
N ALA A 225 12.41 -15.93 3.31
CA ALA A 225 12.25 -17.20 4.01
C ALA A 225 13.61 -17.88 4.27
N ASP A 226 14.51 -17.90 3.28
CA ASP A 226 15.87 -18.41 3.41
C ASP A 226 16.70 -17.60 4.43
N ALA A 227 16.41 -16.31 4.56
CA ALA A 227 17.03 -15.42 5.57
C ALA A 227 16.42 -15.56 6.98
N GLY A 228 15.46 -16.48 7.18
CA GLY A 228 14.92 -16.83 8.50
C GLY A 228 13.58 -16.19 8.86
N VAL A 229 12.89 -15.52 7.94
CA VAL A 229 11.51 -15.06 8.17
C VAL A 229 10.57 -16.27 8.11
N THR A 230 10.01 -16.66 9.27
CA THR A 230 9.18 -17.86 9.41
C THR A 230 7.68 -17.62 9.18
N ALA A 231 7.23 -16.36 9.30
CA ALA A 231 5.86 -15.99 9.02
C ALA A 231 5.56 -16.04 7.51
N PRO A 232 4.30 -16.30 7.09
CA PRO A 232 3.89 -16.20 5.70
C PRO A 232 4.23 -14.84 5.07
N ILE A 233 4.83 -14.84 3.88
CA ILE A 233 5.31 -13.63 3.19
C ILE A 233 4.43 -13.36 1.98
N PHE A 234 3.98 -12.11 1.85
CA PHE A 234 3.12 -11.61 0.79
C PHE A 234 3.81 -10.43 0.11
N VAL A 235 4.10 -10.53 -1.19
CA VAL A 235 4.76 -9.47 -1.95
C VAL A 235 3.75 -8.83 -2.91
N GLY A 236 3.67 -7.50 -2.90
CA GLY A 236 2.79 -6.73 -3.76
C GLY A 236 3.51 -5.52 -4.39
N ASN A 237 2.95 -4.97 -5.48
CA ASN A 237 3.44 -3.72 -6.04
C ASN A 237 3.08 -2.54 -5.12
N GLY A 238 3.99 -1.59 -4.89
CA GLY A 238 3.82 -0.48 -3.96
C GLY A 238 2.59 0.40 -4.24
N ALA A 239 2.30 0.72 -5.50
CA ALA A 239 1.09 1.48 -5.83
C ALA A 239 -0.20 0.69 -5.55
N LYS A 240 -0.18 -0.63 -5.72
CA LYS A 240 -1.33 -1.49 -5.42
C LYS A 240 -1.52 -1.69 -3.93
N THR A 241 -0.44 -1.81 -3.15
CA THR A 241 -0.52 -1.86 -1.69
C THR A 241 -1.02 -0.53 -1.14
N GLN A 242 -0.51 0.60 -1.62
CA GLN A 242 -1.08 1.91 -1.27
C GLN A 242 -2.57 1.98 -1.58
N ALA A 243 -2.99 1.54 -2.77
CA ALA A 243 -4.40 1.54 -3.14
C ALA A 243 -5.26 0.67 -2.21
N GLN A 244 -4.75 -0.46 -1.79
CA GLN A 244 -5.42 -1.31 -0.81
C GLN A 244 -5.63 -0.57 0.53
N ALA A 245 -4.61 0.13 1.02
CA ALA A 245 -4.72 0.96 2.22
C ALA A 245 -5.76 2.08 2.05
N GLU A 246 -5.71 2.81 0.93
CA GLU A 246 -6.64 3.90 0.63
C GLU A 246 -8.09 3.41 0.51
N MET A 247 -8.32 2.22 -0.03
CA MET A 247 -9.64 1.61 -0.08
C MET A 247 -10.17 1.19 1.29
N TRP A 248 -9.29 0.75 2.17
CA TRP A 248 -9.68 0.27 3.49
C TRP A 248 -9.88 1.42 4.48
N PHE A 249 -8.98 2.41 4.48
CA PHE A 249 -8.88 3.40 5.56
C PHE A 249 -8.79 4.86 5.07
N GLY A 250 -8.51 5.11 3.79
CA GLY A 250 -8.20 6.43 3.28
C GLY A 250 -9.25 7.02 2.33
N ALA A 251 -8.80 7.92 1.49
CA ALA A 251 -9.63 8.73 0.60
C ALA A 251 -10.39 7.91 -0.47
N ALA A 252 -9.97 6.68 -0.80
CA ALA A 252 -10.69 5.80 -1.72
C ALA A 252 -11.77 4.93 -1.04
N ARG A 253 -11.95 5.04 0.28
CA ARG A 253 -12.93 4.23 1.02
C ARG A 253 -14.34 4.42 0.49
N GLY A 254 -15.01 3.29 0.15
CA GLY A 254 -16.38 3.26 -0.34
C GLY A 254 -16.55 3.56 -1.83
N ALA A 255 -15.49 3.94 -2.55
CA ALA A 255 -15.53 4.07 -4.01
C ALA A 255 -15.50 2.68 -4.68
N ARG A 256 -16.32 2.50 -5.72
CA ARG A 256 -16.29 1.30 -6.55
C ARG A 256 -15.24 1.41 -7.65
N HIS A 257 -15.07 2.61 -8.20
CA HIS A 257 -14.14 2.92 -9.26
C HIS A 257 -13.23 4.06 -8.81
N ALA A 258 -11.96 3.77 -8.57
CA ALA A 258 -10.99 4.77 -8.13
C ALA A 258 -9.63 4.55 -8.79
N ILE A 259 -8.83 5.58 -8.77
CA ILE A 259 -7.42 5.50 -9.14
C ILE A 259 -6.61 6.03 -7.96
N VAL A 260 -5.63 5.27 -7.54
CA VAL A 260 -4.66 5.71 -6.55
C VAL A 260 -3.33 5.87 -7.27
N ALA A 261 -2.90 7.11 -7.41
CA ALA A 261 -1.65 7.51 -8.03
C ALA A 261 -0.55 7.62 -6.95
N LEU A 262 0.57 6.98 -7.17
CA LEU A 262 1.76 7.06 -6.33
C LEU A 262 2.82 7.84 -7.08
N VAL A 263 3.25 8.98 -6.53
CA VAL A 263 4.35 9.79 -7.05
C VAL A 263 5.43 9.90 -5.99
N GLY A 264 6.60 9.35 -6.30
CA GLY A 264 7.81 9.34 -5.47
C GLY A 264 9.02 9.52 -6.38
N SER A 265 10.10 8.75 -6.14
CA SER A 265 11.21 8.63 -7.12
C SER A 265 10.68 8.10 -8.45
N GLY A 266 9.83 7.07 -8.41
CA GLY A 266 9.05 6.58 -9.53
C GLY A 266 7.60 7.07 -9.53
N VAL A 267 6.87 6.74 -10.59
CA VAL A 267 5.46 7.07 -10.78
C VAL A 267 4.66 5.84 -11.16
N GLY A 268 3.65 5.52 -10.36
CA GLY A 268 2.75 4.40 -10.63
C GLY A 268 1.29 4.76 -10.33
N ALA A 269 0.38 3.89 -10.69
CA ALA A 269 -1.00 3.99 -10.27
C ALA A 269 -1.61 2.59 -10.08
N ALA A 270 -2.59 2.50 -9.20
CA ALA A 270 -3.49 1.37 -9.14
C ALA A 270 -4.88 1.79 -9.60
N VAL A 271 -5.45 1.00 -10.49
CA VAL A 271 -6.83 1.17 -10.98
C VAL A 271 -7.71 0.23 -10.17
N ILE A 272 -8.73 0.78 -9.52
CA ILE A 272 -9.75 0.03 -8.80
C ILE A 272 -11.00 -0.02 -9.68
N SER A 273 -11.50 -1.23 -9.93
CA SER A 273 -12.75 -1.46 -10.67
C SER A 273 -13.64 -2.39 -9.85
N ASP A 274 -14.88 -1.97 -9.62
CA ASP A 274 -15.85 -2.69 -8.78
C ASP A 274 -15.31 -3.00 -7.36
N GLY A 275 -14.53 -2.09 -6.79
CA GLY A 275 -13.96 -2.23 -5.45
C GLY A 275 -12.76 -3.16 -5.36
N VAL A 276 -12.20 -3.60 -6.49
CA VAL A 276 -11.05 -4.51 -6.55
C VAL A 276 -9.92 -3.91 -7.38
N PRO A 277 -8.66 -3.97 -6.94
CA PRO A 277 -7.53 -3.55 -7.75
C PRO A 277 -7.41 -4.38 -9.05
N PHE A 278 -7.41 -3.70 -10.19
CA PHE A 278 -7.26 -4.31 -11.51
C PHE A 278 -5.82 -4.75 -11.74
N GLN A 279 -5.62 -6.06 -11.92
CA GLN A 279 -4.27 -6.63 -12.05
C GLN A 279 -3.77 -6.66 -13.50
N GLY A 280 -4.66 -6.80 -14.48
CA GLY A 280 -4.29 -7.15 -15.86
C GLY A 280 -3.81 -8.61 -15.95
N THR A 281 -3.27 -8.99 -17.11
CA THR A 281 -2.90 -10.39 -17.40
C THR A 281 -1.68 -10.86 -16.61
N THR A 282 -0.72 -9.97 -16.34
CA THR A 282 0.58 -10.28 -15.71
C THR A 282 0.85 -9.42 -14.49
N SER A 283 -0.20 -8.95 -13.82
CA SER A 283 -0.11 -8.01 -12.71
C SER A 283 0.56 -6.66 -13.04
N SER A 284 0.64 -6.30 -14.34
CA SER A 284 1.31 -5.08 -14.82
C SER A 284 0.34 -3.92 -15.10
N ALA A 285 -0.96 -4.05 -14.79
CA ALA A 285 -1.88 -2.93 -14.94
C ALA A 285 -1.52 -1.80 -13.97
N GLY A 286 -1.57 -0.55 -14.47
CA GLY A 286 -1.27 0.63 -13.65
C GLY A 286 0.12 1.21 -13.84
N GLU A 287 0.89 0.79 -14.84
CA GLU A 287 2.19 1.37 -15.21
C GLU A 287 2.03 2.77 -15.85
N TRP A 288 1.30 3.64 -15.13
CA TRP A 288 0.92 4.98 -15.56
C TRP A 288 2.12 5.90 -15.81
N GLY A 289 3.14 5.81 -14.98
CA GLY A 289 4.37 6.59 -15.11
C GLY A 289 5.09 6.35 -16.42
N HIS A 290 4.90 5.18 -17.06
CA HIS A 290 5.52 4.82 -18.34
C HIS A 290 4.62 5.07 -19.56
N THR A 291 3.44 5.70 -19.37
CA THR A 291 2.64 6.19 -20.49
C THR A 291 3.30 7.44 -21.11
N THR A 292 3.24 7.56 -22.44
CA THR A 292 3.85 8.68 -23.15
C THR A 292 3.04 9.96 -22.94
N LEU A 293 3.63 10.93 -22.26
CA LEU A 293 3.08 12.27 -22.09
C LEU A 293 3.52 13.19 -23.23
N VAL A 294 4.80 13.13 -23.59
CA VAL A 294 5.39 13.96 -24.68
C VAL A 294 6.10 13.05 -25.65
N TYR A 295 5.52 12.88 -26.86
CA TYR A 295 6.14 12.06 -27.89
C TYR A 295 7.55 12.54 -28.25
N GLY A 296 8.53 11.62 -28.22
CA GLY A 296 9.93 11.94 -28.48
C GLY A 296 10.62 12.80 -27.41
N GLY A 297 9.96 13.06 -26.28
CA GLY A 297 10.44 13.91 -25.19
C GLY A 297 11.64 13.34 -24.41
N ARG A 298 11.71 13.65 -23.11
CA ARG A 298 12.80 13.27 -22.21
C ARG A 298 13.03 11.76 -22.16
N GLN A 299 14.30 11.36 -22.04
CA GLN A 299 14.66 9.97 -21.79
C GLN A 299 14.09 9.54 -20.42
N CYS A 300 13.41 8.39 -20.38
CA CYS A 300 12.97 7.75 -19.15
C CYS A 300 13.95 6.62 -18.79
N ARG A 301 14.15 6.38 -17.51
CA ARG A 301 15.00 5.28 -17.00
C ARG A 301 14.50 3.88 -17.38
N CYS A 302 13.23 3.73 -17.82
CA CYS A 302 12.73 2.49 -18.42
C CYS A 302 13.25 2.21 -19.84
N GLY A 303 13.99 3.13 -20.44
CA GLY A 303 14.53 3.03 -21.81
C GLY A 303 13.67 3.71 -22.87
N ALA A 304 12.41 4.04 -22.60
CA ALA A 304 11.53 4.78 -23.51
C ALA A 304 11.75 6.31 -23.42
N ARG A 305 11.08 7.07 -24.30
CA ARG A 305 11.14 8.55 -24.31
C ARG A 305 9.76 9.15 -24.13
N GLY A 306 9.70 10.22 -23.32
CA GLY A 306 8.50 11.00 -23.11
C GLY A 306 7.50 10.43 -22.10
N CYS A 307 7.92 9.45 -21.30
CA CYS A 307 7.10 8.90 -20.22
C CYS A 307 6.75 9.98 -19.19
N LEU A 308 5.56 9.91 -18.60
CA LEU A 308 5.11 10.82 -17.53
C LEU A 308 6.13 10.88 -16.38
N GLU A 309 6.68 9.75 -15.96
CA GLU A 309 7.68 9.65 -14.88
C GLU A 309 8.90 10.56 -15.12
N ALA A 310 9.37 10.68 -16.36
CA ALA A 310 10.51 11.54 -16.70
C ALA A 310 10.24 13.05 -16.51
N TYR A 311 8.99 13.41 -16.17
CA TYR A 311 8.56 14.80 -15.92
C TYR A 311 8.07 15.03 -14.50
N VAL A 312 7.41 14.04 -13.87
CA VAL A 312 6.77 14.23 -12.56
C VAL A 312 7.31 13.31 -11.47
N GLY A 313 8.17 12.35 -11.78
CA GLY A 313 8.98 11.64 -10.79
C GLY A 313 10.04 12.55 -10.18
N ALA A 314 10.44 12.31 -8.94
CA ALA A 314 11.35 13.20 -8.22
C ALA A 314 12.67 13.45 -8.96
N GLU A 315 13.32 12.39 -9.47
CA GLU A 315 14.53 12.51 -10.30
C GLU A 315 14.28 13.42 -11.52
N GLY A 316 13.17 13.20 -12.24
CA GLY A 316 12.84 13.99 -13.43
C GLY A 316 12.57 15.46 -13.11
N ILE A 317 11.97 15.78 -11.96
CA ILE A 317 11.75 17.15 -11.48
C ILE A 317 13.09 17.81 -11.13
N LEU A 318 13.92 17.15 -10.34
CA LEU A 318 15.21 17.69 -9.90
C LEU A 318 16.18 17.90 -11.08
N ASP A 319 16.20 17.00 -12.05
CA ASP A 319 16.96 17.14 -13.29
C ASP A 319 16.53 18.38 -14.09
N ARG A 320 15.21 18.63 -14.17
CA ARG A 320 14.68 19.83 -14.87
C ARG A 320 15.05 21.10 -14.12
N TYR A 321 14.99 21.10 -12.78
CA TYR A 321 15.42 22.23 -11.96
C TYR A 321 16.91 22.55 -12.14
N ALA A 322 17.75 21.51 -12.11
CA ALA A 322 19.19 21.67 -12.35
C ALA A 322 19.50 22.17 -13.77
N ALA A 323 18.69 21.82 -14.78
CA ALA A 323 18.86 22.29 -16.14
C ALA A 323 18.44 23.76 -16.30
N SER A 324 17.38 24.24 -15.65
CA SER A 324 16.97 25.64 -15.69
C SER A 324 18.02 26.57 -15.09
N ALA A 325 18.61 26.20 -13.95
CA ALA A 325 19.64 26.99 -13.32
C ALA A 325 20.95 27.13 -14.16
N ARG A 326 21.28 26.07 -14.92
CA ARG A 326 22.44 26.13 -15.84
C ARG A 326 22.21 27.08 -17.02
N SER A 327 20.97 27.19 -17.51
CA SER A 327 20.64 28.10 -18.61
C SER A 327 20.70 29.57 -18.23
N ASP A 328 20.37 29.91 -16.97
CA ASP A 328 20.34 31.29 -16.50
C ASP A 328 21.72 31.87 -16.14
N HIS A 329 22.67 31.03 -15.74
CA HIS A 329 23.97 31.48 -15.23
C HIS A 329 25.16 31.24 -16.19
N GLY A 330 24.97 30.51 -17.29
CA GLY A 330 26.03 30.25 -18.29
C GLY A 330 27.24 29.48 -17.76
N ASP A 331 27.22 29.01 -16.50
CA ASP A 331 28.29 28.25 -15.85
C ASP A 331 27.95 26.75 -15.82
N PRO A 332 28.72 25.92 -16.57
CA PRO A 332 28.51 24.47 -16.56
C PRO A 332 28.75 23.81 -15.21
N SER A 333 29.43 24.49 -14.28
CA SER A 333 29.76 23.97 -12.95
C SER A 333 28.80 24.41 -11.84
N ALA A 334 27.83 25.28 -12.12
CA ALA A 334 26.81 25.70 -11.18
C ALA A 334 25.90 24.50 -10.82
N SER A 335 26.27 23.74 -9.81
CA SER A 335 25.34 22.86 -9.11
C SER A 335 24.53 23.73 -8.16
N ASN A 336 23.19 23.64 -8.20
CA ASN A 336 22.31 24.37 -7.27
C ASN A 336 22.44 23.86 -5.82
N GLY A 337 23.57 23.24 -5.46
CA GLY A 337 23.77 22.70 -4.12
C GLY A 337 22.80 21.55 -3.78
N LEU A 338 22.15 20.99 -4.81
CA LEU A 338 21.32 19.80 -4.60
C LEU A 338 22.26 18.62 -4.36
N PRO A 339 22.13 17.96 -3.21
CA PRO A 339 22.91 16.81 -2.86
C PRO A 339 22.65 15.67 -3.90
N GLY A 340 23.61 14.79 -4.13
CA GLY A 340 23.51 13.71 -5.11
C GLY A 340 23.36 12.35 -4.44
N GLY A 341 22.14 11.88 -4.25
CA GLY A 341 21.85 10.55 -3.68
C GLY A 341 20.37 10.38 -3.32
N ALA A 342 19.96 9.18 -3.02
CA ALA A 342 18.55 8.83 -2.80
C ALA A 342 17.90 9.55 -1.59
N ALA A 343 18.65 9.73 -0.49
CA ALA A 343 18.20 10.54 0.66
C ALA A 343 18.00 12.03 0.31
N ASP A 344 18.54 12.43 -0.81
CA ASP A 344 18.58 13.81 -1.29
C ASP A 344 17.38 14.18 -2.15
N GLU A 345 16.68 13.21 -2.77
CA GLU A 345 15.51 13.51 -3.59
C GLU A 345 14.37 14.12 -2.75
N MET A 346 14.08 13.54 -1.59
CA MET A 346 13.03 14.07 -0.70
C MET A 346 13.39 15.47 -0.20
N ALA A 347 14.65 15.67 0.22
CA ALA A 347 15.17 16.98 0.62
C ALA A 347 15.17 17.98 -0.56
N GLY A 348 15.52 17.53 -1.77
CA GLY A 348 15.53 18.31 -2.99
C GLY A 348 14.12 18.79 -3.38
N ILE A 349 13.13 17.90 -3.37
CA ILE A 349 11.72 18.29 -3.63
C ILE A 349 11.18 19.23 -2.55
N ALA A 350 11.50 18.98 -1.27
CA ALA A 350 11.10 19.86 -0.19
C ALA A 350 11.72 21.27 -0.35
N ALA A 351 13.02 21.35 -0.72
CA ALA A 351 13.72 22.59 -0.99
C ALA A 351 13.12 23.34 -2.20
N LEU A 352 12.80 22.61 -3.29
CA LEU A 352 12.13 23.18 -4.46
C LEU A 352 10.76 23.80 -4.10
N VAL A 353 9.92 23.05 -3.37
CA VAL A 353 8.62 23.52 -2.90
C VAL A 353 8.77 24.77 -2.02
N ALA A 354 9.71 24.75 -1.07
CA ALA A 354 9.99 25.89 -0.21
C ALA A 354 10.49 27.10 -1.00
N SER A 355 11.35 26.91 -2.01
CA SER A 355 11.83 27.99 -2.88
C SER A 355 10.72 28.57 -3.76
N ALA A 356 9.82 27.72 -4.26
CA ALA A 356 8.69 28.16 -5.10
C ALA A 356 7.62 28.96 -4.31
N THR A 357 7.42 28.63 -3.02
CA THR A 357 6.30 29.15 -2.20
C THR A 357 6.72 30.10 -1.08
N GLY A 358 8.02 30.29 -0.86
CA GLY A 358 8.57 31.12 0.22
C GLY A 358 8.30 32.63 0.04
N GLN A 359 8.60 33.42 1.09
CA GLN A 359 8.43 34.88 1.07
C GLN A 359 9.25 35.59 -0.03
N ARG A 360 10.35 35.01 -0.47
CA ARG A 360 11.13 35.40 -1.64
C ARG A 360 11.11 34.22 -2.62
N SER A 361 9.96 34.08 -3.30
CA SER A 361 9.79 33.02 -4.28
C SER A 361 10.85 33.13 -5.37
N ASP A 362 11.53 32.00 -5.66
CA ASP A 362 12.40 31.87 -6.82
C ASP A 362 11.49 31.63 -8.06
N PRO A 363 11.52 32.56 -9.06
CA PRO A 363 10.68 32.41 -10.25
C PRO A 363 10.92 31.08 -10.99
N ALA A 364 12.17 30.62 -11.10
CA ALA A 364 12.49 29.38 -11.79
C ALA A 364 11.91 28.15 -11.06
N ALA A 365 11.93 28.15 -9.73
CA ALA A 365 11.30 27.11 -8.93
C ALA A 365 9.76 27.16 -9.07
N ALA A 366 9.17 28.36 -9.08
CA ALA A 366 7.72 28.53 -9.23
C ALA A 366 7.24 28.07 -10.62
N ASP A 367 7.96 28.43 -11.68
CA ASP A 367 7.65 28.03 -13.06
C ASP A 367 7.76 26.51 -13.22
N LEU A 368 8.80 25.90 -12.66
CA LEU A 368 8.97 24.43 -12.68
C LEU A 368 7.86 23.71 -11.91
N LEU A 369 7.45 24.25 -10.76
CA LEU A 369 6.34 23.69 -9.99
C LEU A 369 5.03 23.77 -10.78
N ALA A 370 4.75 24.90 -11.43
CA ALA A 370 3.57 25.09 -12.28
C ALA A 370 3.58 24.14 -13.49
N GLU A 371 4.72 23.97 -14.16
CA GLU A 371 4.88 23.03 -15.27
C GLU A 371 4.70 21.58 -14.80
N THR A 372 5.25 21.22 -13.63
CA THR A 372 5.09 19.88 -13.04
C THR A 372 3.62 19.60 -12.69
N ALA A 373 2.91 20.60 -12.14
CA ALA A 373 1.47 20.49 -11.88
C ALA A 373 0.67 20.30 -13.18
N ALA A 374 1.05 20.99 -14.26
CA ALA A 374 0.41 20.83 -15.58
C ALA A 374 0.62 19.41 -16.13
N PHE A 375 1.84 18.87 -16.08
CA PHE A 375 2.12 17.50 -16.51
C PHE A 375 1.37 16.46 -15.68
N LEU A 376 1.36 16.63 -14.36
CA LEU A 376 0.65 15.71 -13.46
C LEU A 376 -0.87 15.76 -13.71
N GLY A 377 -1.43 16.97 -13.84
CA GLY A 377 -2.84 17.15 -14.18
C GLY A 377 -3.20 16.56 -15.54
N THR A 378 -2.34 16.73 -16.56
CA THR A 378 -2.54 16.10 -17.87
C THR A 378 -2.58 14.56 -17.75
N GLY A 379 -1.65 13.98 -17.00
CA GLY A 379 -1.64 12.54 -16.77
C GLY A 379 -2.90 12.07 -16.05
N ILE A 380 -3.40 12.83 -15.06
CA ILE A 380 -4.66 12.55 -14.36
C ILE A 380 -5.86 12.68 -15.31
N GLY A 381 -5.90 13.70 -16.15
CA GLY A 381 -6.95 13.88 -17.17
C GLY A 381 -7.04 12.68 -18.13
N ASN A 382 -5.89 12.10 -18.53
CA ASN A 382 -5.86 10.88 -19.31
C ASN A 382 -6.47 9.68 -18.56
N LEU A 383 -6.19 9.54 -17.26
CA LEU A 383 -6.79 8.47 -16.45
C LEU A 383 -8.30 8.66 -16.29
N ILE A 384 -8.77 9.88 -16.13
CA ILE A 384 -10.21 10.20 -16.06
C ILE A 384 -10.90 9.78 -17.37
N ASN A 385 -10.31 10.12 -18.51
CA ASN A 385 -10.87 9.77 -19.82
C ASN A 385 -10.88 8.25 -20.09
N LEU A 386 -9.89 7.52 -19.59
CA LEU A 386 -9.75 6.07 -19.83
C LEU A 386 -10.62 5.23 -18.89
N PHE A 387 -10.75 5.63 -17.62
CA PHE A 387 -11.33 4.78 -16.58
C PHE A 387 -12.59 5.35 -15.95
N ASN A 388 -12.91 6.63 -16.17
CA ASN A 388 -14.07 7.30 -15.58
C ASN A 388 -14.25 7.00 -14.09
N PRO A 389 -13.24 7.31 -13.23
CA PRO A 389 -13.27 6.97 -11.82
C PRO A 389 -14.16 7.95 -11.03
N GLU A 390 -14.67 7.50 -9.88
CA GLU A 390 -15.33 8.36 -8.89
C GLU A 390 -14.31 9.22 -8.13
N ARG A 391 -13.09 8.67 -7.93
CA ARG A 391 -12.00 9.31 -7.20
C ARG A 391 -10.65 9.07 -7.84
N VAL A 392 -9.81 10.10 -7.81
CA VAL A 392 -8.37 10.01 -8.05
C VAL A 392 -7.66 10.46 -6.78
N VAL A 393 -6.95 9.55 -6.13
CA VAL A 393 -6.20 9.83 -4.91
C VAL A 393 -4.72 9.97 -5.28
N LEU A 394 -4.15 11.15 -5.02
CA LEU A 394 -2.74 11.43 -5.24
C LEU A 394 -1.97 11.19 -3.94
N GLY A 395 -1.07 10.24 -3.94
CA GLY A 395 -0.22 9.86 -2.83
C GLY A 395 1.24 9.68 -3.23
N GLY A 396 2.00 9.02 -2.36
CA GLY A 396 3.45 8.97 -2.42
C GLY A 396 4.08 10.26 -1.92
N TRP A 397 5.34 10.19 -1.47
CA TRP A 397 5.98 11.29 -0.77
C TRP A 397 6.14 12.56 -1.63
N ALA A 398 6.50 12.41 -2.92
CA ALA A 398 6.61 13.55 -3.83
C ALA A 398 5.22 14.06 -4.25
N GLY A 399 4.25 13.15 -4.46
CA GLY A 399 2.87 13.51 -4.77
C GLY A 399 2.21 14.32 -3.66
N LEU A 400 2.46 13.97 -2.40
CA LEU A 400 1.97 14.73 -1.24
C LEU A 400 2.67 16.09 -1.11
N ALA A 401 4.00 16.15 -1.30
CA ALA A 401 4.76 17.40 -1.25
C ALA A 401 4.29 18.39 -2.34
N LEU A 402 4.15 17.93 -3.58
CA LEU A 402 3.65 18.73 -4.69
C LEU A 402 2.17 19.11 -4.50
N GLY A 403 1.35 18.13 -4.13
CA GLY A 403 -0.10 18.32 -3.96
C GLY A 403 -0.45 19.28 -2.84
N SER A 404 0.35 19.34 -1.76
CA SER A 404 0.12 20.25 -0.63
C SER A 404 0.10 21.74 -1.06
N VAL A 405 0.78 22.09 -2.15
CA VAL A 405 0.92 23.46 -2.63
C VAL A 405 0.31 23.68 -4.02
N ALA A 406 0.20 22.65 -4.86
CA ALA A 406 -0.18 22.76 -6.26
C ALA A 406 -1.46 21.97 -6.65
N LEU A 407 -2.22 21.41 -5.68
CA LEU A 407 -3.44 20.66 -6.00
C LEU A 407 -4.47 21.44 -6.82
N PRO A 408 -4.73 22.75 -6.58
CA PRO A 408 -5.62 23.52 -7.44
C PRO A 408 -5.15 23.60 -8.90
N GLN A 409 -3.85 23.77 -9.13
CA GLN A 409 -3.25 23.82 -10.48
C GLN A 409 -3.30 22.45 -11.16
N ILE A 410 -3.05 21.37 -10.42
CA ILE A 410 -3.18 19.99 -10.89
C ILE A 410 -4.62 19.73 -11.34
N ARG A 411 -5.63 20.13 -10.55
CA ARG A 411 -7.05 19.99 -10.88
C ARG A 411 -7.41 20.77 -12.14
N ALA A 412 -6.98 22.02 -12.25
CA ALA A 412 -7.23 22.88 -13.41
C ALA A 412 -6.60 22.29 -14.70
N ALA A 413 -5.40 21.74 -14.61
CA ALA A 413 -4.76 21.06 -15.72
C ALA A 413 -5.50 19.78 -16.11
N ALA A 414 -5.97 18.98 -15.15
CA ALA A 414 -6.76 17.79 -15.40
C ALA A 414 -8.12 18.14 -16.05
N GLU A 415 -8.79 19.20 -15.61
CA GLU A 415 -10.02 19.72 -16.20
C GLU A 415 -9.85 20.08 -17.67
N THR A 416 -8.73 20.73 -18.02
CA THR A 416 -8.43 21.11 -19.40
C THR A 416 -8.23 19.90 -20.33
N GLN A 417 -7.77 18.77 -19.80
CA GLN A 417 -7.42 17.57 -20.57
C GLN A 417 -8.50 16.48 -20.55
N ALA A 418 -9.36 16.49 -19.54
CA ALA A 418 -10.46 15.53 -19.43
C ALA A 418 -11.69 15.99 -20.21
N LEU A 419 -12.54 15.06 -20.61
CA LEU A 419 -13.87 15.37 -21.09
C LEU A 419 -14.70 15.93 -19.92
N ALA A 420 -15.49 16.97 -20.18
CA ALA A 420 -16.24 17.68 -19.14
C ALA A 420 -17.13 16.74 -18.30
N HIS A 421 -17.91 15.88 -18.93
CA HIS A 421 -18.84 15.01 -18.22
C HIS A 421 -18.18 14.05 -17.20
N PRO A 422 -17.10 13.28 -17.51
CA PRO A 422 -16.41 12.49 -16.50
C PRO A 422 -15.66 13.35 -15.48
N TYR A 423 -15.14 14.54 -15.87
CA TYR A 423 -14.47 15.44 -14.94
C TYR A 423 -15.40 16.00 -13.88
N ASP A 424 -16.64 16.37 -14.24
CA ASP A 424 -17.64 16.91 -13.29
C ASP A 424 -18.04 15.91 -12.19
N GLN A 425 -17.75 14.62 -12.38
CA GLN A 425 -18.14 13.55 -11.44
C GLN A 425 -16.97 13.04 -10.60
N VAL A 426 -15.71 13.32 -10.99
CA VAL A 426 -14.54 12.83 -10.30
C VAL A 426 -14.12 13.77 -9.16
N ARG A 427 -13.63 13.19 -8.07
CA ARG A 427 -12.92 13.92 -7.02
C ARG A 427 -11.44 13.62 -7.11
N ILE A 428 -10.61 14.66 -7.20
CA ILE A 428 -9.15 14.55 -7.16
C ILE A 428 -8.73 15.01 -5.77
N GLU A 429 -8.18 14.11 -4.96
CA GLU A 429 -7.89 14.31 -3.54
C GLU A 429 -6.46 13.84 -3.23
N LEU A 430 -5.89 14.33 -2.12
CA LEU A 430 -4.63 13.79 -1.60
C LEU A 430 -4.91 12.57 -0.74
N SER A 431 -3.91 11.67 -0.68
CA SER A 431 -3.90 10.58 0.28
C SER A 431 -4.01 11.11 1.71
N GLU A 432 -4.91 10.53 2.50
CA GLU A 432 -5.09 10.84 3.92
C GLU A 432 -4.15 10.03 4.81
N LEU A 433 -3.57 8.94 4.28
CA LEU A 433 -2.72 8.00 5.02
C LEU A 433 -1.26 8.43 5.10
N GLY A 434 -0.89 9.49 4.38
CA GLY A 434 0.46 10.04 4.45
C GLY A 434 1.52 9.14 3.83
N LEU A 435 2.74 9.16 4.41
CA LEU A 435 3.91 8.45 3.90
C LEU A 435 3.85 6.94 4.19
N ASP A 436 3.07 6.53 5.17
CA ASP A 436 2.99 5.14 5.64
C ASP A 436 2.03 4.28 4.80
N ALA A 437 1.36 4.88 3.82
CA ALA A 437 0.29 4.24 3.04
C ALA A 437 0.74 2.93 2.35
N VAL A 438 2.00 2.84 1.87
CA VAL A 438 2.52 1.63 1.21
C VAL A 438 2.78 0.52 2.24
N ALA A 439 3.43 0.83 3.37
CA ALA A 439 3.70 -0.14 4.43
C ALA A 439 2.40 -0.63 5.09
N LEU A 440 1.48 0.28 5.40
CA LEU A 440 0.14 -0.07 5.88
C LEU A 440 -0.59 -0.97 4.87
N GLY A 441 -0.54 -0.62 3.59
CA GLY A 441 -1.14 -1.41 2.52
C GLY A 441 -0.49 -2.79 2.37
N ALA A 442 0.81 -2.89 2.52
CA ALA A 442 1.51 -4.16 2.56
C ALA A 442 1.05 -5.01 3.76
N ALA A 443 0.88 -4.41 4.95
CA ALA A 443 0.33 -5.09 6.13
C ALA A 443 -1.12 -5.60 5.93
N THR A 444 -1.89 -4.99 5.03
CA THR A 444 -3.23 -5.50 4.69
C THR A 444 -3.20 -6.84 3.96
N LEU A 445 -2.11 -7.20 3.25
CA LEU A 445 -2.06 -8.42 2.42
C LEU A 445 -2.27 -9.70 3.25
N PRO A 446 -1.52 -9.95 4.34
CA PRO A 446 -1.77 -11.10 5.21
C PRO A 446 -3.15 -11.06 5.88
N LEU A 447 -3.64 -9.87 6.24
CA LEU A 447 -4.97 -9.73 6.83
C LEU A 447 -6.09 -9.96 5.83
N ALA A 448 -5.94 -9.54 4.58
CA ALA A 448 -6.90 -9.85 3.52
C ALA A 448 -7.05 -11.36 3.33
N GLU A 449 -5.94 -12.11 3.39
CA GLU A 449 -5.96 -13.57 3.34
C GLU A 449 -6.69 -14.17 4.56
N LEU A 450 -6.44 -13.65 5.78
CA LEU A 450 -7.13 -14.06 7.00
C LEU A 450 -8.64 -13.78 6.91
N LEU A 451 -9.03 -12.58 6.48
CA LEU A 451 -10.43 -12.18 6.32
C LEU A 451 -11.13 -13.03 5.25
N GLN A 452 -10.45 -13.31 4.12
CA GLN A 452 -11.01 -14.10 3.02
C GLN A 452 -11.16 -15.58 3.39
N ARG A 453 -10.19 -16.14 4.13
CA ARG A 453 -10.27 -17.53 4.63
C ARG A 453 -11.22 -17.68 5.81
N GLY A 454 -11.43 -16.62 6.59
CA GLY A 454 -12.10 -16.67 7.88
C GLY A 454 -11.33 -17.52 8.90
N ASP A 455 -10.02 -17.70 8.68
CA ASP A 455 -9.12 -18.53 9.50
C ASP A 455 -7.67 -18.07 9.37
N ASP A 456 -6.81 -18.51 10.31
CA ASP A 456 -5.39 -18.14 10.38
C ASP A 456 -4.63 -18.58 9.12
N PRO A 457 -3.92 -17.67 8.43
CA PRO A 457 -3.13 -17.99 7.24
C PRO A 457 -1.97 -18.97 7.52
N ARG A 458 -1.54 -19.13 8.78
CA ARG A 458 -0.52 -20.09 9.21
C ARG A 458 -1.04 -21.53 9.29
N ARG A 459 -2.37 -21.69 9.34
CA ARG A 459 -3.00 -23.03 9.33
C ARG A 459 -3.09 -23.56 7.90
N PRO A 460 -2.71 -24.81 7.64
CA PRO A 460 -2.69 -25.43 6.32
C PRO A 460 -4.08 -25.63 5.68
#